data_46d6206e14be107290d750c7f12987de
#
_entry.id   46d6206e14be107290d750c7f12987de
#
_cell.length_a   1.000
_cell.length_b   1.000
_cell.length_c   1.000
_cell.angle_alpha   90.00
_cell.angle_beta   90.00
_cell.angle_gamma   90.00
#
_symmetry.space_group_name_H-M   'P 1'
#
loop_
_entity.id
_entity.type
_entity.pdbx_description
1 polymer ?
#
loop_
_entity_poly.entity_id
_entity_poly.type
_entity_poly.pdbx_seq_one_letter_code
_entity_poly.pdbx_strand_id
1 'polypeptide(L)'
;MGFPVGDPEVPPPAMTYFVSLKIVTIIVGFLVALGHLPMALAPERTGRLMRTLPRNYPLGVVLMLVATLWFATLTGVMDLGEISNMRMQLIAVWTIAGVLVVIFVPGFLAARGLGCLLLLAAAVVLDAAFLVTTPWRYVMTILAYYWVIAGMVLVYSPHLWRDLINYMTASPGRLRWSSWPGVAFGVFLIALGIFVYP
;
A
#
# COMPACT_ATOMS: atom_id res chain seq x y z
N MET A 1 1.95 -6.34 -38.03
CA MET A 1 2.26 -7.62 -37.36
C MET A 1 1.15 -7.86 -36.36
N GLY A 2 0.17 -8.73 -36.71
CA GLY A 2 -0.90 -9.11 -35.80
C GLY A 2 -0.37 -10.11 -34.77
N PHE A 3 -0.61 -9.83 -33.50
CA PHE A 3 -0.39 -10.83 -32.47
C PHE A 3 -1.31 -12.02 -32.76
N PRO A 4 -0.85 -13.27 -32.67
CA PRO A 4 -1.70 -14.42 -32.85
C PRO A 4 -2.83 -14.34 -31.80
N VAL A 5 -4.06 -14.45 -32.30
CA VAL A 5 -5.26 -14.65 -31.47
C VAL A 5 -4.99 -15.89 -30.64
N GLY A 6 -5.03 -15.72 -29.32
CA GLY A 6 -4.52 -16.66 -28.32
C GLY A 6 -4.98 -18.10 -28.59
N ASP A 7 -4.03 -19.01 -28.42
CA ASP A 7 -4.31 -20.44 -28.31
C ASP A 7 -5.33 -20.66 -27.19
N PRO A 8 -6.41 -21.39 -27.44
CA PRO A 8 -7.45 -21.65 -26.44
C PRO A 8 -6.98 -22.50 -25.25
N GLU A 9 -5.73 -22.95 -25.25
CA GLU A 9 -5.16 -23.78 -24.20
C GLU A 9 -4.34 -23.01 -23.15
N VAL A 10 -4.07 -21.70 -23.36
CA VAL A 10 -3.37 -20.91 -22.32
C VAL A 10 -4.39 -20.36 -21.35
N PRO A 11 -4.49 -20.91 -20.13
CA PRO A 11 -5.39 -20.35 -19.12
C PRO A 11 -5.01 -18.88 -18.87
N PRO A 12 -5.99 -17.98 -18.68
CA PRO A 12 -5.71 -16.61 -18.36
C PRO A 12 -4.81 -16.56 -17.09
N PRO A 13 -3.86 -15.63 -17.04
CA PRO A 13 -2.97 -15.52 -15.88
C PRO A 13 -3.82 -15.45 -14.61
N ALA A 14 -3.49 -16.30 -13.65
CA ALA A 14 -4.22 -16.39 -12.40
C ALA A 14 -4.16 -15.03 -11.67
N MET A 15 -5.25 -14.27 -11.76
CA MET A 15 -5.39 -13.03 -11.00
C MET A 15 -5.54 -13.38 -9.54
N THR A 16 -4.67 -12.86 -8.71
CA THR A 16 -4.72 -13.08 -7.27
C THR A 16 -5.84 -12.25 -6.61
N TYR A 17 -6.14 -11.08 -7.18
CA TYR A 17 -7.21 -10.19 -6.72
C TYR A 17 -8.20 -9.93 -7.86
N PHE A 18 -9.45 -10.37 -7.68
CA PHE A 18 -10.54 -10.12 -8.64
C PHE A 18 -11.19 -8.75 -8.43
N VAL A 19 -10.38 -7.69 -8.40
CA VAL A 19 -10.87 -6.33 -8.15
C VAL A 19 -10.61 -5.44 -9.36
N SER A 20 -11.66 -4.75 -9.83
CA SER A 20 -11.51 -3.86 -10.99
C SER A 20 -10.63 -2.64 -10.65
N LEU A 21 -9.85 -2.18 -11.62
CA LEU A 21 -9.01 -0.99 -11.49
C LEU A 21 -9.83 0.24 -11.08
N LYS A 22 -11.07 0.37 -11.56
CA LYS A 22 -12.02 1.42 -11.17
C LYS A 22 -12.20 1.50 -9.65
N ILE A 23 -12.59 0.38 -9.04
CA ILE A 23 -12.85 0.33 -7.59
C ILE A 23 -11.57 0.61 -6.80
N VAL A 24 -10.45 -0.02 -7.18
CA VAL A 24 -9.16 0.20 -6.52
C VAL A 24 -8.77 1.67 -6.59
N THR A 25 -8.90 2.30 -7.75
CA THR A 25 -8.50 3.70 -7.93
C THR A 25 -9.37 4.65 -7.09
N ILE A 26 -10.69 4.41 -7.05
CA ILE A 26 -11.61 5.23 -6.21
C ILE A 26 -11.25 5.07 -4.73
N ILE A 27 -11.03 3.84 -4.25
CA ILE A 27 -10.66 3.59 -2.85
C ILE A 27 -9.33 4.27 -2.52
N VAL A 28 -8.32 4.10 -3.36
CA VAL A 28 -6.99 4.71 -3.17
C VAL A 28 -7.10 6.23 -3.19
N GLY A 29 -7.83 6.81 -4.14
CA GLY A 29 -8.05 8.25 -4.23
C GLY A 29 -8.74 8.81 -2.98
N PHE A 30 -9.75 8.10 -2.47
CA PHE A 30 -10.43 8.48 -1.25
C PHE A 30 -9.49 8.41 -0.02
N LEU A 31 -8.71 7.34 0.12
CA LEU A 31 -7.75 7.20 1.21
C LEU A 31 -6.65 8.27 1.17
N VAL A 32 -6.14 8.59 -0.03
CA VAL A 32 -5.15 9.65 -0.21
C VAL A 32 -5.74 11.02 0.13
N ALA A 33 -6.92 11.35 -0.39
CA ALA A 33 -7.57 12.63 -0.10
C ALA A 33 -7.89 12.76 1.40
N LEU A 34 -8.50 11.73 2.00
CA LEU A 34 -8.89 11.71 3.41
C LEU A 34 -7.65 11.77 4.34
N GLY A 35 -6.56 11.12 3.96
CA GLY A 35 -5.31 11.17 4.71
C GLY A 35 -4.65 12.55 4.72
N HIS A 36 -4.69 13.28 3.58
CA HIS A 36 -4.07 14.61 3.46
C HIS A 36 -4.99 15.75 3.93
N LEU A 37 -6.30 15.58 3.89
CA LEU A 37 -7.26 16.62 4.24
C LEU A 37 -7.10 17.16 5.67
N PRO A 38 -6.95 16.33 6.72
CA PRO A 38 -6.72 16.83 8.08
C PRO A 38 -5.42 17.63 8.22
N MET A 39 -4.37 17.25 7.46
CA MET A 39 -3.10 17.97 7.45
C MET A 39 -3.23 19.35 6.80
N ALA A 40 -4.09 19.48 5.78
CA ALA A 40 -4.37 20.74 5.12
C ALA A 40 -5.26 21.66 5.95
N LEU A 41 -6.30 21.14 6.61
CA LEU A 41 -7.30 21.91 7.35
C LEU A 41 -6.90 22.23 8.80
N ALA A 42 -6.27 21.27 9.50
CA ALA A 42 -5.91 21.39 10.91
C ALA A 42 -4.44 20.97 11.15
N PRO A 43 -3.45 21.68 10.55
CA PRO A 43 -2.05 21.26 10.54
C PRO A 43 -1.43 21.15 11.93
N GLU A 44 -1.85 21.98 12.90
CA GLU A 44 -1.31 21.93 14.26
C GLU A 44 -1.69 20.67 15.02
N ARG A 45 -2.97 20.28 14.94
CA ARG A 45 -3.48 19.05 15.59
C ARG A 45 -2.90 17.82 14.93
N THR A 46 -2.97 17.78 13.60
CA THR A 46 -2.48 16.65 12.82
C THR A 46 -0.97 16.50 12.93
N GLY A 47 -0.22 17.59 12.91
CA GLY A 47 1.23 17.57 13.09
C GLY A 47 1.66 17.02 14.45
N ARG A 48 0.95 17.34 15.54
CA ARG A 48 1.20 16.73 16.87
C ARG A 48 0.96 15.21 16.83
N LEU A 49 -0.16 14.79 16.25
CA LEU A 49 -0.49 13.37 16.11
C LEU A 49 0.55 12.63 15.29
N MET A 50 0.93 13.16 14.12
CA MET A 50 1.91 12.54 13.23
C MET A 50 3.26 12.28 13.90
N ARG A 51 3.72 13.17 14.76
CA ARG A 51 5.00 12.99 15.50
C ARG A 51 4.96 11.81 16.48
N THR A 52 3.79 11.41 16.94
CA THR A 52 3.64 10.27 17.86
C THR A 52 3.53 8.93 17.10
N LEU A 53 3.12 8.94 15.81
CA LEU A 53 2.86 7.72 15.03
C LEU A 53 4.07 6.78 14.94
N PRO A 54 5.31 7.24 14.62
CA PRO A 54 6.43 6.33 14.45
C PRO A 54 6.82 5.54 15.70
N ARG A 55 6.49 6.07 16.88
CA ARG A 55 6.79 5.48 18.19
C ARG A 55 5.60 4.83 18.87
N ASN A 56 4.44 4.85 18.23
CA ASN A 56 3.22 4.25 18.78
C ASN A 56 3.28 2.72 18.64
N TYR A 57 3.72 2.05 19.71
CA TYR A 57 3.84 0.60 19.73
C TYR A 57 2.50 -0.13 19.50
N PRO A 58 1.38 0.21 20.21
CA PRO A 58 0.09 -0.42 19.95
C PRO A 58 -0.36 -0.32 18.49
N LEU A 59 -0.20 0.85 17.87
CA LEU A 59 -0.49 1.02 16.44
C LEU A 59 0.41 0.13 15.59
N GLY A 60 1.69 0.05 15.94
CA GLY A 60 2.65 -0.82 15.26
C GLY A 60 2.26 -2.29 15.30
N VAL A 61 1.82 -2.77 16.46
CA VAL A 61 1.32 -4.15 16.63
C VAL A 61 0.12 -4.40 15.72
N VAL A 62 -0.87 -3.50 15.72
CA VAL A 62 -2.06 -3.65 14.87
C VAL A 62 -1.68 -3.68 13.40
N LEU A 63 -0.87 -2.71 12.91
CA LEU A 63 -0.45 -2.66 11.51
C LEU A 63 0.33 -3.91 11.09
N MET A 64 1.23 -4.39 11.95
CA MET A 64 2.04 -5.57 11.64
C MET A 64 1.21 -6.84 11.63
N LEU A 65 0.27 -7.01 12.58
CA LEU A 65 -0.64 -8.16 12.60
C LEU A 65 -1.57 -8.16 11.39
N VAL A 66 -2.12 -7.00 11.01
CA VAL A 66 -2.94 -6.86 9.79
C VAL A 66 -2.13 -7.23 8.55
N ALA A 67 -0.89 -6.75 8.43
CA ALA A 67 -0.02 -7.10 7.31
C ALA A 67 0.30 -8.60 7.29
N THR A 68 0.60 -9.19 8.45
CA THR A 68 0.87 -10.62 8.58
C THR A 68 -0.34 -11.47 8.18
N LEU A 69 -1.53 -11.12 8.68
CA LEU A 69 -2.77 -11.82 8.34
C LEU A 69 -3.09 -11.69 6.86
N TRP A 70 -2.95 -10.49 6.28
CA TRP A 70 -3.16 -10.28 4.86
C TRP A 70 -2.20 -11.13 4.03
N PHE A 71 -0.91 -11.13 4.36
CA PHE A 71 0.07 -11.93 3.63
C PHE A 71 -0.15 -13.45 3.78
N ALA A 72 -0.57 -13.90 4.96
CA ALA A 72 -0.91 -15.29 5.21
C ALA A 72 -2.15 -15.74 4.37
N THR A 73 -3.19 -14.91 4.33
CA THR A 73 -4.38 -15.18 3.49
C THR A 73 -4.03 -15.15 2.01
N LEU A 74 -3.20 -14.22 1.58
CA LEU A 74 -2.70 -14.13 0.22
C LEU A 74 -1.96 -15.43 -0.18
N THR A 75 -1.04 -15.91 0.66
CA THR A 75 -0.34 -17.19 0.45
C THR A 75 -1.31 -18.37 0.37
N GLY A 76 -2.44 -18.28 1.07
CA GLY A 76 -3.50 -19.28 1.04
C GLY A 76 -4.22 -19.40 -0.29
N VAL A 77 -4.38 -18.30 -1.04
CA VAL A 77 -5.18 -18.24 -2.27
C VAL A 77 -4.34 -18.14 -3.55
N MET A 78 -3.10 -17.65 -3.48
CA MET A 78 -2.24 -17.53 -4.65
C MET A 78 -1.81 -18.89 -5.20
N ASP A 79 -1.56 -18.95 -6.50
CA ASP A 79 -0.95 -20.12 -7.12
C ASP A 79 0.55 -20.17 -6.77
N LEU A 80 0.95 -21.23 -6.07
CA LEU A 80 2.33 -21.46 -5.63
C LEU A 80 3.10 -22.42 -6.58
N GLY A 81 2.46 -22.85 -7.66
CA GLY A 81 3.07 -23.79 -8.59
C GLY A 81 3.57 -25.07 -7.88
N GLU A 82 4.84 -25.41 -8.11
CA GLU A 82 5.47 -26.64 -7.58
C GLU A 82 5.54 -26.69 -6.04
N ILE A 83 5.54 -25.53 -5.36
CA ILE A 83 5.63 -25.46 -3.89
C ILE A 83 4.25 -25.45 -3.20
N SER A 84 3.16 -25.71 -3.95
CA SER A 84 1.79 -25.77 -3.40
C SER A 84 1.64 -26.79 -2.26
N ASN A 85 2.43 -27.86 -2.29
CA ASN A 85 2.45 -28.89 -1.23
C ASN A 85 2.93 -28.34 0.11
N MET A 86 3.68 -27.23 0.10
CA MET A 86 4.23 -26.59 1.30
C MET A 86 3.40 -25.37 1.75
N ARG A 87 2.23 -25.15 1.18
CA ARG A 87 1.39 -23.98 1.46
C ARG A 87 1.15 -23.75 2.95
N MET A 88 0.77 -24.79 3.67
CA MET A 88 0.49 -24.68 5.10
C MET A 88 1.75 -24.35 5.91
N GLN A 89 2.88 -24.92 5.52
CA GLN A 89 4.18 -24.61 6.14
C GLN A 89 4.58 -23.16 5.89
N LEU A 90 4.39 -22.66 4.68
CA LEU A 90 4.64 -21.25 4.33
C LEU A 90 3.75 -20.30 5.14
N ILE A 91 2.45 -20.57 5.24
CA ILE A 91 1.52 -19.78 6.06
C ILE A 91 1.99 -19.76 7.51
N ALA A 92 2.36 -20.92 8.07
CA ALA A 92 2.86 -21.02 9.43
C ALA A 92 4.16 -20.21 9.63
N VAL A 93 5.12 -20.34 8.72
CA VAL A 93 6.40 -19.60 8.76
C VAL A 93 6.17 -18.09 8.74
N TRP A 94 5.32 -17.58 7.82
CA TRP A 94 5.04 -16.15 7.72
C TRP A 94 4.28 -15.61 8.94
N THR A 95 3.34 -16.40 9.47
CA THR A 95 2.61 -16.01 10.67
C THR A 95 3.54 -15.96 11.90
N ILE A 96 4.37 -16.98 12.07
CA ILE A 96 5.37 -17.01 13.15
C ILE A 96 6.35 -15.84 13.00
N ALA A 97 6.88 -15.61 11.78
CA ALA A 97 7.81 -14.51 11.52
C ALA A 97 7.17 -13.15 11.87
N GLY A 98 5.93 -12.90 11.48
CA GLY A 98 5.21 -11.67 11.82
C GLY A 98 5.05 -11.47 13.33
N VAL A 99 4.70 -12.53 14.08
CA VAL A 99 4.61 -12.49 15.54
C VAL A 99 5.98 -12.25 16.17
N LEU A 100 7.03 -12.92 15.68
CA LEU A 100 8.39 -12.72 16.18
C LEU A 100 8.88 -11.27 15.97
N VAL A 101 8.56 -10.67 14.82
CA VAL A 101 8.88 -9.25 14.58
C VAL A 101 8.19 -8.34 15.59
N VAL A 102 6.93 -8.60 15.94
CA VAL A 102 6.20 -7.83 16.96
C VAL A 102 6.90 -7.93 18.33
N ILE A 103 7.37 -9.12 18.70
CA ILE A 103 7.97 -9.37 20.03
C ILE A 103 9.41 -8.84 20.10
N PHE A 104 10.23 -9.16 19.10
CA PHE A 104 11.68 -8.92 19.16
C PHE A 104 12.14 -7.61 18.52
N VAL A 105 11.28 -6.96 17.71
CA VAL A 105 11.65 -5.75 16.97
C VAL A 105 10.68 -4.59 17.26
N PRO A 106 10.53 -4.16 18.54
CA PRO A 106 9.55 -3.13 18.93
C PRO A 106 9.88 -1.74 18.37
N GLY A 107 11.17 -1.51 18.01
CA GLY A 107 11.62 -0.21 17.52
C GLY A 107 10.99 0.17 16.17
N PHE A 108 10.24 1.28 16.16
CA PHE A 108 9.57 1.79 14.95
C PHE A 108 8.64 0.77 14.27
N LEU A 109 7.99 -0.07 15.06
CA LEU A 109 7.12 -1.14 14.57
C LEU A 109 5.99 -0.59 13.67
N ALA A 110 5.44 0.59 14.00
CA ALA A 110 4.41 1.25 13.19
C ALA A 110 4.90 1.59 11.78
N ALA A 111 6.15 2.05 11.62
CA ALA A 111 6.73 2.32 10.31
C ALA A 111 6.88 1.05 9.49
N ARG A 112 7.38 -0.02 10.09
CA ARG A 112 7.57 -1.32 9.42
C ARG A 112 6.25 -1.96 9.04
N GLY A 113 5.27 -1.96 9.94
CA GLY A 113 3.93 -2.47 9.64
C GLY A 113 3.26 -1.69 8.50
N LEU A 114 3.38 -0.35 8.51
CA LEU A 114 2.91 0.47 7.40
C LEU A 114 3.65 0.15 6.09
N GLY A 115 4.97 -0.04 6.15
CA GLY A 115 5.78 -0.44 4.98
C GLY A 115 5.30 -1.76 4.38
N CYS A 116 5.06 -2.77 5.20
CA CYS A 116 4.51 -4.06 4.75
C CYS A 116 3.12 -3.90 4.11
N LEU A 117 2.25 -3.07 4.69
CA LEU A 117 0.93 -2.80 4.12
C LEU A 117 1.01 -2.06 2.79
N LEU A 118 1.96 -1.12 2.62
CA LEU A 118 2.17 -0.45 1.33
C LEU A 118 2.63 -1.43 0.25
N LEU A 119 3.52 -2.38 0.58
CA LEU A 119 3.95 -3.42 -0.35
C LEU A 119 2.79 -4.31 -0.79
N LEU A 120 1.94 -4.72 0.16
CA LEU A 120 0.76 -5.53 -0.13
C LEU A 120 -0.29 -4.76 -0.95
N ALA A 121 -0.53 -3.50 -0.60
CA ALA A 121 -1.46 -2.64 -1.33
C ALA A 121 -0.96 -2.36 -2.76
N ALA A 122 0.35 -2.19 -2.96
CA ALA A 122 0.94 -2.04 -4.28
C ALA A 122 0.69 -3.26 -5.17
N ALA A 123 0.76 -4.48 -4.61
CA ALA A 123 0.45 -5.70 -5.34
C ALA A 123 -1.00 -5.71 -5.86
N VAL A 124 -1.97 -5.29 -5.02
CA VAL A 124 -3.39 -5.17 -5.43
C VAL A 124 -3.56 -4.19 -6.59
N VAL A 125 -2.89 -3.05 -6.52
CA VAL A 125 -2.96 -2.02 -7.57
C VAL A 125 -2.36 -2.52 -8.87
N LEU A 126 -1.21 -3.21 -8.82
CA LEU A 126 -0.53 -3.75 -10.00
C LEU A 126 -1.36 -4.85 -10.66
N ASP A 127 -1.94 -5.74 -9.86
CA ASP A 127 -2.81 -6.82 -10.35
C ASP A 127 -4.06 -6.25 -11.04
N ALA A 128 -4.72 -5.26 -10.43
CA ALA A 128 -5.86 -4.58 -11.01
C ALA A 128 -5.52 -3.80 -12.30
N ALA A 129 -4.30 -3.26 -12.42
CA ALA A 129 -3.86 -2.51 -13.59
C ALA A 129 -3.40 -3.40 -14.76
N PHE A 130 -3.08 -4.66 -14.50
CA PHE A 130 -2.41 -5.54 -15.46
C PHE A 130 -3.23 -5.78 -16.74
N LEU A 131 -4.54 -6.06 -16.62
CA LEU A 131 -5.40 -6.39 -17.75
C LEU A 131 -6.06 -5.18 -18.43
N VAL A 132 -5.87 -3.98 -17.90
CA VAL A 132 -6.51 -2.78 -18.46
C VAL A 132 -5.65 -2.20 -19.57
N THR A 133 -6.23 -2.02 -20.76
CA THR A 133 -5.51 -1.54 -21.95
C THR A 133 -5.41 -0.01 -22.05
N THR A 134 -6.20 0.72 -21.25
CA THR A 134 -6.23 2.18 -21.26
C THR A 134 -4.88 2.79 -20.86
N PRO A 135 -4.36 3.82 -21.57
CA PRO A 135 -3.09 4.45 -21.20
C PRO A 135 -3.05 5.02 -19.79
N TRP A 136 -4.19 5.45 -19.28
CA TRP A 136 -4.33 5.99 -17.92
C TRP A 136 -3.98 4.99 -16.81
N ARG A 137 -3.94 3.68 -17.09
CA ARG A 137 -3.49 2.66 -16.12
C ARG A 137 -2.10 2.96 -15.55
N TYR A 138 -1.24 3.63 -16.33
CA TYR A 138 0.11 3.97 -15.90
C TYR A 138 0.14 4.91 -14.69
N VAL A 139 -0.89 5.72 -14.48
CA VAL A 139 -1.00 6.55 -13.27
C VAL A 139 -0.99 5.67 -12.02
N MET A 140 -1.81 4.63 -12.01
CA MET A 140 -1.89 3.69 -10.89
C MET A 140 -0.64 2.81 -10.80
N THR A 141 -0.08 2.40 -11.92
CA THR A 141 1.17 1.64 -11.97
C THR A 141 2.33 2.42 -11.36
N ILE A 142 2.51 3.70 -11.72
CA ILE A 142 3.54 4.58 -11.16
C ILE A 142 3.32 4.76 -9.65
N LEU A 143 2.09 4.98 -9.21
CA LEU A 143 1.75 5.08 -7.80
C LEU A 143 2.09 3.80 -7.04
N ALA A 144 1.80 2.63 -7.61
CA ALA A 144 2.13 1.34 -7.01
C ALA A 144 3.64 1.16 -6.85
N TYR A 145 4.44 1.49 -7.87
CA TYR A 145 5.90 1.45 -7.75
C TYR A 145 6.44 2.46 -6.72
N TYR A 146 5.84 3.64 -6.63
CA TYR A 146 6.16 4.58 -5.56
C TYR A 146 5.89 3.95 -4.18
N TRP A 147 4.77 3.25 -3.98
CA TRP A 147 4.46 2.55 -2.74
C TRP A 147 5.42 1.40 -2.46
N VAL A 148 5.86 0.68 -3.48
CA VAL A 148 6.90 -0.37 -3.33
C VAL A 148 8.18 0.24 -2.78
N ILE A 149 8.67 1.33 -3.39
CA ILE A 149 9.90 2.00 -2.93
C ILE A 149 9.71 2.55 -1.51
N ALA A 150 8.60 3.25 -1.26
CA ALA A 150 8.30 3.79 0.07
C ALA A 150 8.18 2.68 1.12
N GLY A 151 7.51 1.57 0.79
CA GLY A 151 7.38 0.41 1.67
C GLY A 151 8.73 -0.22 2.02
N MET A 152 9.60 -0.43 1.03
CA MET A 152 10.96 -0.92 1.26
C MET A 152 11.76 0.02 2.17
N VAL A 153 11.70 1.33 1.94
CA VAL A 153 12.38 2.32 2.78
C VAL A 153 11.85 2.30 4.20
N LEU A 154 10.54 2.20 4.40
CA LEU A 154 9.92 2.15 5.73
C LEU A 154 10.30 0.88 6.51
N VAL A 155 10.42 -0.26 5.84
CA VAL A 155 10.84 -1.52 6.47
C VAL A 155 12.32 -1.50 6.81
N TYR A 156 13.17 -1.07 5.88
CA TYR A 156 14.63 -1.10 6.03
C TYR A 156 15.16 0.06 6.89
N SER A 157 14.72 1.30 6.62
CA SER A 157 15.19 2.52 7.25
C SER A 157 14.06 3.32 7.90
N PRO A 158 13.40 2.81 8.95
CA PRO A 158 12.20 3.43 9.52
C PRO A 158 12.48 4.80 10.18
N HIS A 159 13.75 5.11 10.48
CA HIS A 159 14.15 6.42 11.01
C HIS A 159 13.92 7.55 9.98
N LEU A 160 14.04 7.26 8.69
CA LEU A 160 13.77 8.25 7.63
C LEU A 160 12.33 8.74 7.65
N TRP A 161 11.38 7.87 8.00
CA TRP A 161 9.98 8.27 8.16
C TRP A 161 9.80 9.26 9.31
N ARG A 162 10.41 8.99 10.46
CA ARG A 162 10.42 9.93 11.58
C ARG A 162 11.00 11.28 11.17
N ASP A 163 12.13 11.26 10.47
CA ASP A 163 12.83 12.47 10.06
C ASP A 163 12.03 13.26 9.03
N LEU A 164 11.37 12.57 8.09
CA LEU A 164 10.43 13.17 7.15
C LEU A 164 9.24 13.82 7.88
N ILE A 165 8.62 13.12 8.83
CA ILE A 165 7.52 13.67 9.62
C ILE A 165 7.99 14.92 10.37
N ASN A 166 9.14 14.86 11.03
CA ASN A 166 9.69 16.00 11.76
C ASN A 166 9.94 17.19 10.85
N TYR A 167 10.46 16.96 9.64
CA TYR A 167 10.69 17.99 8.64
C TYR A 167 9.38 18.62 8.16
N MET A 168 8.37 17.80 7.82
CA MET A 168 7.08 18.27 7.33
C MET A 168 6.31 19.04 8.42
N THR A 169 6.37 18.57 9.66
CA THR A 169 5.65 19.16 10.79
C THR A 169 6.42 20.27 11.51
N ALA A 170 7.62 20.64 11.05
CA ALA A 170 8.43 21.70 11.64
C ALA A 170 7.70 23.07 11.67
N SER A 171 6.83 23.31 10.69
CA SER A 171 5.96 24.50 10.62
C SER A 171 4.55 24.09 10.18
N PRO A 172 3.49 24.61 10.82
CA PRO A 172 2.11 24.38 10.41
C PRO A 172 1.85 24.79 8.95
N GLY A 173 2.47 25.88 8.51
CA GLY A 173 2.37 26.35 7.13
C GLY A 173 2.98 25.36 6.14
N ARG A 174 4.15 24.78 6.44
CA ARG A 174 4.79 23.77 5.59
C ARG A 174 3.89 22.54 5.45
N LEU A 175 3.36 22.03 6.56
CA LEU A 175 2.46 20.86 6.55
C LEU A 175 1.20 21.13 5.72
N ARG A 176 0.59 22.31 5.88
CA ARG A 176 -0.58 22.72 5.11
C ARG A 176 -0.29 22.74 3.61
N TRP A 177 0.74 23.47 3.19
CA TRP A 177 1.07 23.64 1.76
C TRP A 177 1.51 22.33 1.09
N SER A 178 2.24 21.48 1.81
CA SER A 178 2.65 20.17 1.27
C SER A 178 1.51 19.16 1.18
N SER A 179 0.41 19.38 1.90
CA SER A 179 -0.73 18.45 1.90
C SER A 179 -1.73 18.72 0.79
N TRP A 180 -1.85 19.96 0.31
CA TRP A 180 -2.79 20.30 -0.77
C TRP A 180 -2.55 19.52 -2.07
N PRO A 181 -1.32 19.32 -2.57
CA PRO A 181 -1.07 18.45 -3.71
C PRO A 181 -1.57 17.01 -3.49
N GLY A 182 -1.44 16.49 -2.26
CA GLY A 182 -1.96 15.16 -1.91
C GLY A 182 -3.50 15.10 -1.97
N VAL A 183 -4.19 16.13 -1.47
CA VAL A 183 -5.67 16.22 -1.60
C VAL A 183 -6.07 16.31 -3.07
N ALA A 184 -5.43 17.18 -3.85
CA ALA A 184 -5.71 17.34 -5.28
C ALA A 184 -5.47 16.03 -6.05
N PHE A 185 -4.38 15.32 -5.75
CA PHE A 185 -4.08 14.04 -6.36
C PHE A 185 -5.11 12.97 -5.99
N GLY A 186 -5.55 12.91 -4.73
CA GLY A 186 -6.61 11.99 -4.31
C GLY A 186 -7.94 12.26 -5.04
N VAL A 187 -8.34 13.53 -5.18
CA VAL A 187 -9.53 13.92 -5.96
C VAL A 187 -9.36 13.56 -7.45
N PHE A 188 -8.19 13.79 -8.01
CA PHE A 188 -7.86 13.40 -9.38
C PHE A 188 -8.01 11.89 -9.58
N LEU A 189 -7.52 11.06 -8.65
CA LEU A 189 -7.69 9.61 -8.73
C LEU A 189 -9.16 9.20 -8.67
N ILE A 190 -9.97 9.82 -7.81
CA ILE A 190 -11.41 9.55 -7.75
C ILE A 190 -12.06 9.87 -9.10
N ALA A 191 -11.77 11.03 -9.67
CA ALA A 191 -12.27 11.42 -10.98
C ALA A 191 -11.83 10.45 -12.08
N LEU A 192 -10.56 10.04 -12.07
CA LEU A 192 -10.02 9.04 -12.99
C LEU A 192 -10.77 7.70 -12.88
N GLY A 193 -11.03 7.24 -11.66
CA GLY A 193 -11.78 6.01 -11.41
C GLY A 193 -13.22 6.06 -11.89
N ILE A 194 -13.88 7.21 -11.77
CA ILE A 194 -15.30 7.36 -12.14
C ILE A 194 -15.45 7.52 -13.66
N PHE A 195 -14.63 8.34 -14.30
CA PHE A 195 -14.86 8.79 -15.68
C PHE A 195 -14.02 8.06 -16.74
N VAL A 196 -12.91 7.44 -16.36
CA VAL A 196 -11.94 6.88 -17.32
C VAL A 196 -11.89 5.36 -17.28
N TYR A 197 -11.98 4.77 -16.11
CA TYR A 197 -11.93 3.31 -16.01
C TYR A 197 -13.33 2.68 -16.14
N PRO A 198 -13.43 1.59 -16.91
CA PRO A 198 -14.68 0.87 -17.14
C PRO A 198 -15.20 0.18 -15.86
#